data_46fbd265b814749d3333f99526df4f4d
#
_entry.id   46fbd265b814749d3333f99526df4f4d
#
_cell.length_a   1.000
_cell.length_b   1.000
_cell.length_c   1.000
_cell.angle_alpha   90.00
_cell.angle_beta   90.00
_cell.angle_gamma   90.00
#
_symmetry.space_group_name_H-M   'P 1'
#
loop_
_entity.id
_entity.type
_entity.pdbx_description
1 polymer ?
#
loop_
_entity_poly.entity_id
_entity_poly.type
_entity_poly.pdbx_seq_one_letter_code
_entity_poly.pdbx_strand_id
1 'polypeptide(L)'
;RTAGGELFQAWLTRRLMKLAWPHLNRMVLHAGLAQVLPGATPASVLPEAQDMLAQAVRDRPLANARFNEPFITQSVAKPLGEAPLLADAIDLGPGAAGRGLNLRLREESGRSMALQLNDDLATALVRLLNQALLESDWGLTEPVAKAPPTEAPRVLN
;
A
#
# COMPACT_ATOMS: atom_id res chain seq x y z
N ARG A 1 -6.70 12.45 -7.68
CA ARG A 1 -7.78 13.24 -8.28
C ARG A 1 -9.08 12.47 -8.18
N THR A 2 -10.16 13.12 -7.80
CA THR A 2 -11.50 12.52 -7.76
C THR A 2 -12.13 12.49 -9.15
N ALA A 3 -13.19 11.67 -9.31
CA ALA A 3 -13.99 11.68 -10.53
C ALA A 3 -14.63 13.06 -10.80
N GLY A 4 -14.88 13.85 -9.75
CA GLY A 4 -15.37 15.24 -9.85
C GLY A 4 -14.32 16.28 -10.25
N GLY A 5 -13.06 15.84 -10.48
CA GLY A 5 -11.98 16.74 -10.90
C GLY A 5 -11.26 17.46 -9.75
N GLU A 6 -11.56 17.15 -8.50
CA GLU A 6 -10.85 17.73 -7.34
C GLU A 6 -9.48 17.10 -7.14
N LEU A 7 -8.50 17.90 -6.74
CA LEU A 7 -7.15 17.48 -6.44
C LEU A 7 -6.87 17.53 -4.95
N PHE A 8 -6.55 16.39 -4.39
CA PHE A 8 -6.07 16.26 -3.01
C PHE A 8 -4.58 15.93 -3.04
N GLN A 9 -3.79 16.70 -2.32
CA GLN A 9 -2.35 16.52 -2.20
C GLN A 9 -1.97 16.38 -0.74
N ALA A 10 -1.07 15.44 -0.46
CA ALA A 10 -0.53 15.24 0.88
C ALA A 10 0.97 14.91 0.81
N TRP A 11 1.72 15.45 1.77
CA TRP A 11 3.07 15.05 2.06
C TRP A 11 3.06 13.94 3.10
N LEU A 12 3.72 12.84 2.79
CA LEU A 12 3.94 11.73 3.72
C LEU A 12 5.38 11.79 4.22
N THR A 13 5.56 11.83 5.52
CA THR A 13 6.89 11.87 6.12
C THR A 13 7.46 10.46 6.30
N ARG A 14 8.79 10.32 6.31
CA ARG A 14 9.45 9.05 6.63
C ARG A 14 8.98 8.47 7.98
N ARG A 15 8.82 9.33 9.00
CA ARG A 15 8.33 8.93 10.32
C ARG A 15 6.94 8.30 10.23
N LEU A 16 6.02 8.96 9.53
CA LEU A 16 4.66 8.46 9.35
C LEU A 16 4.65 7.14 8.59
N MET A 17 5.41 7.07 7.49
CA MET A 17 5.50 5.85 6.69
C MET A 17 6.14 4.69 7.46
N LYS A 18 7.13 4.95 8.30
CA LYS A 18 7.73 3.91 9.15
C LYS A 18 6.70 3.24 10.06
N LEU A 19 5.74 4.00 10.57
CA LEU A 19 4.67 3.48 11.42
C LEU A 19 3.55 2.83 10.61
N ALA A 20 3.14 3.44 9.51
CA ALA A 20 1.97 3.03 8.74
C ALA A 20 2.26 1.86 7.79
N TRP A 21 3.46 1.79 7.21
CA TRP A 21 3.81 0.86 6.14
C TRP A 21 3.58 -0.62 6.48
N PRO A 22 4.01 -1.14 7.64
CA PRO A 22 3.76 -2.54 8.00
C PRO A 22 2.27 -2.86 8.13
N HIS A 23 1.48 -1.93 8.65
CA HIS A 23 0.04 -2.11 8.82
C HIS A 23 -0.69 -2.06 7.48
N LEU A 24 -0.33 -1.10 6.63
CA LEU A 24 -0.90 -0.94 5.30
C LEU A 24 -0.66 -2.18 4.43
N ASN A 25 0.58 -2.66 4.39
CA ASN A 25 0.93 -3.89 3.67
C ASN A 25 0.13 -5.09 4.17
N ARG A 26 0.06 -5.27 5.49
CA ARG A 26 -0.67 -6.39 6.10
C ARG A 26 -2.15 -6.35 5.73
N MET A 27 -2.80 -5.18 5.83
CA MET A 27 -4.22 -5.04 5.51
C MET A 27 -4.52 -5.38 4.05
N VAL A 28 -3.71 -4.85 3.11
CA VAL A 28 -3.91 -5.11 1.68
C VAL A 28 -3.60 -6.57 1.35
N LEU A 29 -2.61 -7.17 1.98
CA LEU A 29 -2.29 -8.57 1.82
C LEU A 29 -3.44 -9.47 2.31
N HIS A 30 -4.01 -9.18 3.47
CA HIS A 30 -5.16 -9.92 4.01
C HIS A 30 -6.37 -9.83 3.10
N ALA A 31 -6.71 -8.63 2.62
CA ALA A 31 -7.81 -8.43 1.68
C ALA A 31 -7.57 -9.19 0.36
N GLY A 32 -6.36 -9.19 -0.16
CA GLY A 32 -5.97 -9.93 -1.36
C GLY A 32 -6.02 -11.44 -1.18
N LEU A 33 -5.57 -11.96 -0.03
CA LEU A 33 -5.63 -13.38 0.29
C LEU A 33 -7.07 -13.90 0.35
N ALA A 34 -7.97 -13.15 0.95
CA ALA A 34 -9.38 -13.51 1.02
C ALA A 34 -10.04 -13.65 -0.37
N GLN A 35 -9.51 -12.97 -1.39
CA GLN A 35 -9.97 -13.09 -2.77
C GLN A 35 -9.37 -14.32 -3.49
N VAL A 36 -8.11 -14.64 -3.22
CA VAL A 36 -7.41 -15.77 -3.86
C VAL A 36 -7.78 -17.10 -3.19
N LEU A 37 -7.95 -17.09 -1.89
CA LEU A 37 -8.26 -18.27 -1.08
C LEU A 37 -9.42 -17.94 -0.11
N PRO A 38 -10.67 -18.01 -0.57
CA PRO A 38 -11.83 -17.78 0.28
C PRO A 38 -11.82 -18.72 1.48
N GLY A 39 -11.90 -18.19 2.70
CA GLY A 39 -11.89 -18.95 3.95
C GLY A 39 -10.50 -19.22 4.53
N ALA A 40 -9.42 -18.92 3.83
CA ALA A 40 -8.09 -18.98 4.42
C ALA A 40 -7.82 -17.76 5.29
N THR A 41 -7.25 -17.99 6.48
CA THR A 41 -6.66 -16.93 7.29
C THR A 41 -5.14 -16.95 7.11
N PRO A 42 -4.43 -15.83 7.25
CA PRO A 42 -2.97 -15.84 7.17
C PRO A 42 -2.31 -16.82 8.16
N ALA A 43 -2.94 -17.06 9.30
CA ALA A 43 -2.47 -18.04 10.28
C ALA A 43 -2.62 -19.50 9.81
N SER A 44 -3.49 -19.78 8.84
CA SER A 44 -3.68 -21.12 8.26
C SER A 44 -2.72 -21.45 7.11
N VAL A 45 -1.92 -20.49 6.69
CA VAL A 45 -0.98 -20.63 5.57
C VAL A 45 0.44 -20.80 6.12
N LEU A 46 1.15 -21.81 5.62
CA LEU A 46 2.55 -22.03 5.97
C LEU A 46 3.39 -20.79 5.66
N PRO A 47 4.40 -20.44 6.50
CA PRO A 47 5.23 -19.24 6.30
C PRO A 47 5.84 -19.15 4.90
N GLU A 48 6.34 -20.26 4.36
CA GLU A 48 6.92 -20.29 3.02
C GLU A 48 5.88 -19.99 1.92
N ALA A 49 4.63 -20.39 2.12
CA ALA A 49 3.55 -20.09 1.18
C ALA A 49 3.02 -18.65 1.33
N GLN A 50 3.23 -18.01 2.48
CA GLN A 50 2.81 -16.63 2.70
C GLN A 50 3.53 -15.65 1.76
N ASP A 51 4.82 -15.83 1.56
CA ASP A 51 5.62 -14.98 0.66
C ASP A 51 5.19 -15.15 -0.81
N MET A 52 4.96 -16.38 -1.24
CA MET A 52 4.44 -16.66 -2.59
C MET A 52 3.05 -16.05 -2.82
N LEU A 53 2.18 -16.17 -1.82
CA LEU A 53 0.84 -15.57 -1.89
C LEU A 53 0.90 -14.05 -1.83
N ALA A 54 1.78 -13.49 -1.01
CA ALA A 54 2.03 -12.05 -0.97
C ALA A 54 2.48 -11.53 -2.34
N GLN A 55 3.38 -12.28 -3.00
CA GLN A 55 3.81 -11.94 -4.33
C GLN A 55 2.66 -12.05 -5.34
N ALA A 56 1.88 -13.13 -5.32
CA ALA A 56 0.73 -13.31 -6.20
C ALA A 56 -0.32 -12.19 -6.04
N VAL A 57 -0.57 -11.75 -4.81
CA VAL A 57 -1.47 -10.60 -4.54
C VAL A 57 -0.88 -9.31 -5.10
N ARG A 58 0.43 -9.09 -4.97
CA ARG A 58 1.10 -7.91 -5.53
C ARG A 58 1.11 -7.91 -7.06
N ASP A 59 1.28 -9.06 -7.69
CA ASP A 59 1.40 -9.18 -9.15
C ASP A 59 0.05 -9.32 -9.85
N ARG A 60 -1.03 -9.45 -9.10
CA ARG A 60 -2.38 -9.59 -9.64
C ARG A 60 -2.72 -8.44 -10.59
N PRO A 61 -3.27 -8.70 -11.80
CA PRO A 61 -3.78 -7.65 -12.66
C PRO A 61 -4.84 -6.81 -11.95
N LEU A 62 -4.76 -5.49 -12.09
CA LEU A 62 -5.70 -4.55 -11.47
C LEU A 62 -6.66 -4.04 -12.54
N ALA A 63 -7.91 -4.52 -12.51
CA ALA A 63 -8.90 -4.20 -13.53
C ALA A 63 -9.32 -2.72 -13.55
N ASN A 64 -9.29 -2.07 -12.37
CA ASN A 64 -9.80 -0.70 -12.19
C ASN A 64 -8.73 0.35 -11.96
N ALA A 65 -7.46 0.00 -12.07
CA ALA A 65 -6.35 0.92 -11.86
C ALA A 65 -5.73 1.32 -13.22
N ARG A 66 -5.89 2.58 -13.61
CA ARG A 66 -5.39 3.13 -14.86
C ARG A 66 -4.07 3.88 -14.63
N PHE A 67 -2.97 3.15 -14.55
CA PHE A 67 -1.65 3.75 -14.33
C PHE A 67 -1.04 4.40 -15.58
N ASN A 68 -1.60 4.13 -16.76
CA ASN A 68 -1.07 4.60 -18.04
C ASN A 68 -1.62 5.99 -18.45
N GLU A 69 -2.57 6.54 -17.69
CA GLU A 69 -3.08 7.87 -17.96
C GLU A 69 -2.14 8.91 -17.34
N PRO A 70 -1.62 9.87 -18.12
CA PRO A 70 -0.77 10.92 -17.58
C PRO A 70 -1.54 11.75 -16.56
N PHE A 71 -0.85 12.10 -15.45
CA PHE A 71 -1.44 12.98 -14.46
C PHE A 71 -1.60 14.39 -15.05
N ILE A 72 -2.85 14.79 -15.30
CA ILE A 72 -3.17 16.10 -15.85
C ILE A 72 -3.37 17.07 -14.69
N THR A 73 -2.50 18.07 -14.59
CA THR A 73 -2.51 19.13 -13.56
C THR A 73 -3.42 20.32 -13.89
N GLN A 74 -4.21 20.25 -14.96
CA GLN A 74 -5.08 21.38 -15.35
C GLN A 74 -6.05 21.78 -14.24
N SER A 75 -6.30 23.07 -14.13
CA SER A 75 -7.08 23.82 -13.12
C SER A 75 -8.18 23.00 -12.42
N VAL A 76 -7.86 22.49 -11.28
CA VAL A 76 -8.69 21.58 -10.53
C VAL A 76 -9.01 22.25 -9.21
N ALA A 77 -10.23 22.10 -8.73
CA ALA A 77 -10.55 22.54 -7.38
C ALA A 77 -9.64 21.82 -6.38
N LYS A 78 -9.05 22.57 -5.44
CA LYS A 78 -8.21 22.06 -4.35
C LYS A 78 -8.92 22.25 -3.02
N PRO A 79 -9.77 21.32 -2.60
CA PRO A 79 -10.61 21.50 -1.41
C PRO A 79 -9.82 21.68 -0.11
N LEU A 80 -8.58 21.19 -0.07
CA LEU A 80 -7.67 21.36 1.08
C LEU A 80 -6.79 22.64 0.99
N GLY A 81 -7.00 23.48 -0.04
CA GLY A 81 -6.17 24.66 -0.28
C GLY A 81 -5.01 24.40 -1.22
N GLU A 82 -4.21 25.45 -1.49
CA GLU A 82 -3.08 25.37 -2.42
C GLU A 82 -1.91 24.54 -1.89
N ALA A 83 -1.65 24.59 -0.59
CA ALA A 83 -0.58 23.81 0.03
C ALA A 83 -1.03 22.38 0.28
N PRO A 84 -0.21 21.37 -0.08
CA PRO A 84 -0.46 19.99 0.28
C PRO A 84 -0.61 19.82 1.80
N LEU A 85 -1.48 18.90 2.22
CA LEU A 85 -1.64 18.50 3.61
C LEU A 85 -0.35 17.82 4.10
N LEU A 86 0.26 18.30 5.18
CA LEU A 86 1.40 17.63 5.81
C LEU A 86 0.87 16.62 6.82
N ALA A 87 0.82 15.36 6.42
CA ALA A 87 0.27 14.31 7.27
C ALA A 87 1.19 14.03 8.48
N ASP A 88 0.67 14.20 9.68
CA ASP A 88 1.29 13.86 10.96
C ASP A 88 0.69 12.59 11.58
N ALA A 89 -0.56 12.28 11.23
CA ALA A 89 -1.26 11.07 11.67
C ALA A 89 -1.97 10.39 10.49
N ILE A 90 -2.06 9.07 10.58
CA ILE A 90 -2.77 8.21 9.65
C ILE A 90 -3.65 7.22 10.41
N ASP A 91 -4.92 7.17 10.05
CA ASP A 91 -5.84 6.16 10.53
C ASP A 91 -6.08 5.16 9.39
N LEU A 92 -5.94 3.88 9.67
CA LEU A 92 -6.14 2.79 8.74
C LEU A 92 -7.24 1.87 9.27
N GLY A 93 -8.15 1.48 8.41
CA GLY A 93 -9.22 0.56 8.75
C GLY A 93 -9.71 -0.22 7.53
N PRO A 94 -10.41 -1.35 7.76
CA PRO A 94 -11.02 -2.09 6.67
C PRO A 94 -12.13 -1.24 6.02
N GLY A 95 -12.29 -1.42 4.72
CA GLY A 95 -13.39 -0.80 3.98
C GLY A 95 -14.75 -1.45 4.31
N ALA A 96 -15.78 -1.03 3.60
CA ALA A 96 -17.13 -1.53 3.80
C ALA A 96 -17.19 -3.06 3.64
N ALA A 97 -17.90 -3.73 4.55
CA ALA A 97 -18.00 -5.20 4.61
C ALA A 97 -16.64 -5.92 4.66
N GLY A 98 -15.61 -5.29 5.22
CA GLY A 98 -14.27 -5.87 5.33
C GLY A 98 -13.48 -5.88 4.03
N ARG A 99 -13.95 -5.22 2.98
CA ARG A 99 -13.29 -5.12 1.68
C ARG A 99 -12.67 -3.76 1.45
N GLY A 100 -11.50 -3.75 0.81
CA GLY A 100 -10.78 -2.51 0.54
C GLY A 100 -10.15 -1.90 1.78
N LEU A 101 -9.89 -0.61 1.70
CA LEU A 101 -9.16 0.14 2.72
C LEU A 101 -9.82 1.50 2.94
N ASN A 102 -10.06 1.83 4.20
CA ASN A 102 -10.31 3.19 4.64
C ASN A 102 -9.00 3.78 5.16
N LEU A 103 -8.60 4.90 4.58
CA LEU A 103 -7.39 5.62 4.95
C LEU A 103 -7.75 7.07 5.24
N ARG A 104 -7.37 7.57 6.41
CA ARG A 104 -7.53 8.97 6.77
C ARG A 104 -6.19 9.57 7.14
N LEU A 105 -5.80 10.62 6.45
CA LEU A 105 -4.64 11.44 6.77
C LEU A 105 -5.11 12.67 7.54
N ARG A 106 -4.40 13.01 8.60
CA ARG A 106 -4.66 14.19 9.42
C ARG A 106 -3.41 15.04 9.55
N GLU A 107 -3.63 16.33 9.67
CA GLU A 107 -2.62 17.33 9.95
C GLU A 107 -2.92 18.01 11.30
N GLU A 108 -1.89 18.40 12.03
CA GLU A 108 -2.01 19.06 13.33
C GLU A 108 -2.88 20.33 13.27
N SER A 109 -2.88 21.02 12.13
CA SER A 109 -3.73 22.19 11.87
C SER A 109 -5.25 21.89 11.82
N GLY A 110 -5.65 20.61 11.88
CA GLY A 110 -7.03 20.14 11.81
C GLY A 110 -7.50 19.79 10.40
N ARG A 111 -6.71 20.05 9.35
CA ARG A 111 -7.05 19.57 7.99
C ARG A 111 -6.98 18.05 7.96
N SER A 112 -7.88 17.44 7.21
CA SER A 112 -7.86 15.99 7.04
C SER A 112 -8.35 15.57 5.66
N MET A 113 -7.92 14.40 5.21
CA MET A 113 -8.35 13.78 3.98
C MET A 113 -8.69 12.32 4.26
N ALA A 114 -9.85 11.86 3.79
CA ALA A 114 -10.25 10.46 3.90
C ALA A 114 -10.42 9.84 2.51
N LEU A 115 -9.89 8.64 2.35
CA LEU A 115 -9.99 7.84 1.14
C LEU A 115 -10.66 6.52 1.45
N GLN A 116 -11.63 6.15 0.63
CA GLN A 116 -12.23 4.81 0.62
C GLN A 116 -11.79 4.13 -0.66
N LEU A 117 -10.97 3.13 -0.54
CA LEU A 117 -10.38 2.41 -1.65
C LEU A 117 -10.97 0.99 -1.70
N ASN A 118 -11.41 0.57 -2.88
CA ASN A 118 -11.70 -0.84 -3.10
C ASN A 118 -10.39 -1.66 -3.10
N ASP A 119 -10.48 -2.98 -3.16
CA ASP A 119 -9.32 -3.88 -3.08
C ASP A 119 -8.28 -3.59 -4.18
N ASP A 120 -8.70 -3.28 -5.40
CA ASP A 120 -7.80 -2.98 -6.52
C ASP A 120 -7.06 -1.67 -6.30
N LEU A 121 -7.77 -0.61 -5.90
CA LEU A 121 -7.16 0.69 -5.63
C LEU A 121 -6.26 0.65 -4.39
N ALA A 122 -6.63 -0.12 -3.36
CA ALA A 122 -5.78 -0.33 -2.19
C ALA A 122 -4.47 -1.05 -2.56
N THR A 123 -4.56 -2.09 -3.38
CA THR A 123 -3.38 -2.79 -3.93
C THR A 123 -2.54 -1.88 -4.79
N ALA A 124 -3.18 -1.08 -5.65
CA ALA A 124 -2.52 -0.09 -6.48
C ALA A 124 -1.74 0.95 -5.65
N LEU A 125 -2.38 1.50 -4.60
CA LEU A 125 -1.74 2.44 -3.70
C LEU A 125 -0.50 1.83 -3.04
N VAL A 126 -0.60 0.59 -2.54
CA VAL A 126 0.55 -0.09 -1.92
C VAL A 126 1.68 -0.31 -2.91
N ARG A 127 1.40 -0.68 -4.16
CA ARG A 127 2.42 -0.81 -5.22
C ARG A 127 3.15 0.50 -5.47
N LEU A 128 2.39 1.59 -5.65
CA LEU A 128 2.98 2.92 -5.89
C LEU A 128 3.81 3.39 -4.70
N LEU A 129 3.31 3.20 -3.48
CA LEU A 129 4.07 3.54 -2.28
C LEU A 129 5.32 2.68 -2.14
N ASN A 130 5.25 1.37 -2.43
CA ASN A 130 6.42 0.50 -2.40
C ASN A 130 7.50 0.97 -3.38
N GLN A 131 7.11 1.30 -4.60
CA GLN A 131 8.03 1.84 -5.60
C GLN A 131 8.66 3.16 -5.11
N ALA A 132 7.86 4.09 -4.61
CA ALA A 132 8.35 5.36 -4.09
C ALA A 132 9.28 5.17 -2.88
N LEU A 133 9.01 4.19 -2.02
CA LEU A 133 9.86 3.87 -0.87
C LEU A 133 11.20 3.25 -1.29
N LEU A 134 11.22 2.43 -2.34
CA LEU A 134 12.46 1.91 -2.93
C LEU A 134 13.32 3.03 -3.48
N GLU A 135 12.72 3.99 -4.17
CA GLU A 135 13.41 5.14 -4.77
C GLU A 135 13.86 6.17 -3.71
N SER A 136 13.17 6.25 -2.57
CA SER A 136 13.42 7.28 -1.54
C SER A 136 14.60 7.03 -0.62
N ASP A 137 15.23 5.86 -0.69
CA ASP A 137 16.33 5.44 0.22
C ASP A 137 15.97 5.57 1.72
N TRP A 138 14.68 5.42 2.05
CA TRP A 138 14.22 5.50 3.45
C TRP A 138 14.47 4.20 4.23
N GLY A 139 14.84 3.10 3.56
CA GLY A 139 15.09 1.80 4.20
C GLY A 139 13.84 1.20 4.84
N LEU A 140 12.65 1.48 4.30
CA LEU A 140 11.36 1.00 4.81
C LEU A 140 10.81 -0.18 4.03
N THR A 141 11.41 -0.53 2.90
CA THR A 141 11.09 -1.75 2.17
C THR A 141 11.71 -2.93 2.89
N GLU A 142 10.96 -4.01 3.07
CA GLU A 142 11.55 -5.23 3.62
C GLU A 142 12.72 -5.66 2.72
N PRO A 143 13.87 -5.97 3.30
CA PRO A 143 14.93 -6.59 2.51
C PRO A 143 14.34 -7.85 1.91
N VAL A 144 14.39 -7.99 0.59
CA VAL A 144 14.14 -9.26 -0.08
C VAL A 144 14.94 -10.28 0.71
N ALA A 145 14.27 -11.26 1.33
CA ALA A 145 14.91 -12.28 2.14
C ALA A 145 16.06 -12.82 1.30
N LYS A 146 17.29 -12.50 1.74
CA LYS A 146 18.48 -12.96 1.04
C LYS A 146 18.42 -14.49 1.13
N ALA A 147 18.26 -15.13 -0.03
CA ALA A 147 18.23 -16.58 -0.09
C ALA A 147 19.38 -17.11 0.78
N PRO A 148 19.13 -18.08 1.66
CA PRO A 148 20.18 -18.62 2.49
C PRO A 148 21.33 -19.03 1.56
N PRO A 149 22.59 -18.78 1.91
CA PRO A 149 23.71 -19.17 1.07
C PRO A 149 23.56 -20.66 0.79
N THR A 150 23.47 -21.01 -0.48
CA THR A 150 23.46 -22.41 -0.92
C THR A 150 24.72 -23.03 -0.34
N GLU A 151 24.56 -23.89 0.67
CA GLU A 151 25.69 -24.68 1.17
C GLU A 151 26.25 -25.48 -0.01
N ALA A 152 27.48 -25.16 -0.36
CA ALA A 152 28.19 -25.95 -1.34
C ALA A 152 28.22 -27.42 -0.86
N PRO A 153 28.01 -28.40 -1.74
CA PRO A 153 28.01 -29.81 -1.36
C PRO A 153 29.35 -30.15 -0.70
N ARG A 154 29.31 -30.56 0.56
CA ARG A 154 30.48 -31.12 1.26
C ARG A 154 30.84 -32.43 0.57
N VAL A 155 31.93 -32.41 -0.14
CA VAL A 155 32.57 -33.64 -0.60
C VAL A 155 33.11 -34.35 0.64
N LEU A 156 32.47 -35.45 1.02
CA LEU A 156 33.00 -36.37 2.01
C LEU A 156 34.03 -37.26 1.30
N ASN A 157 35.30 -37.11 1.66
CA ASN A 157 36.35 -38.10 1.40
C ASN A 157 36.32 -39.15 2.50
#